data_77ba35c548e3c9b945217f9bba62939d
#
_entry.id   77ba35c548e3c9b945217f9bba62939d
#
_cell.length_a   1.000
_cell.length_b   1.000
_cell.length_c   1.000
_cell.angle_alpha   90.00
_cell.angle_beta   90.00
_cell.angle_gamma   90.00
#
_symmetry.space_group_name_H-M   'P 1'
#
loop_
_entity.id
_entity.type
_entity.pdbx_description
1 polymer ?
#
loop_
_entity_poly.entity_id
_entity_poly.type
_entity_poly.pdbx_seq_one_letter_code
_entity_poly.pdbx_strand_id
1 'polypeptide(L)'
;MNPWDAEWYKGIVENGYQPPKSSGMASWAFFPLYPLVCMAVRLVTMGSIDTYAVGMTVSNICIIIAVYYAVKYADIELDMKKYNKKTVEDIIIFLMLAGPFAVYYGAMYTEALFILCVILCFYNSARHNYMAAGIAAAMASATRIVGCMLVFVLITYMFMETCAEC
;
A
#
# COMPACT_ATOMS: atom_id res chain seq x y z
N MET A 1 -9.75 8.69 -20.85
CA MET A 1 -9.83 9.53 -19.66
C MET A 1 -8.49 9.44 -18.98
N ASN A 2 -7.68 10.48 -19.03
CA ASN A 2 -6.38 10.47 -18.36
C ASN A 2 -6.62 10.83 -16.89
N PRO A 3 -6.46 9.89 -15.96
CA PRO A 3 -6.60 10.20 -14.53
C PRO A 3 -5.42 11.08 -14.11
N TRP A 4 -5.69 12.20 -13.53
CA TRP A 4 -4.77 13.31 -13.24
C TRP A 4 -3.40 12.90 -12.68
N ASP A 5 -3.35 12.10 -11.62
CA ASP A 5 -2.09 11.69 -10.99
C ASP A 5 -1.39 10.57 -11.77
N ALA A 6 -2.10 9.72 -12.49
CA ALA A 6 -1.51 8.63 -13.27
C ALA A 6 -0.58 9.14 -14.40
N GLU A 7 -0.86 10.32 -14.98
CA GLU A 7 0.04 10.95 -15.95
C GLU A 7 1.38 11.34 -15.32
N TRP A 8 1.34 11.84 -14.07
CA TRP A 8 2.55 12.17 -13.33
C TRP A 8 3.37 10.93 -13.01
N TYR A 9 2.74 9.86 -12.53
CA TYR A 9 3.41 8.59 -12.28
C TYR A 9 4.00 8.00 -13.55
N LYS A 10 3.26 8.01 -14.66
CA LYS A 10 3.77 7.60 -15.96
C LYS A 10 5.00 8.41 -16.36
N GLY A 11 4.92 9.72 -16.28
CA GLY A 11 6.03 10.62 -16.60
C GLY A 11 7.28 10.34 -15.78
N ILE A 12 7.12 10.06 -14.47
CA ILE A 12 8.23 9.71 -13.57
C ILE A 12 8.81 8.35 -13.95
N VAL A 13 7.98 7.35 -14.24
CA VAL A 13 8.43 6.01 -14.63
C VAL A 13 9.20 6.02 -15.96
N GLU A 14 8.80 6.86 -16.91
CA GLU A 14 9.43 6.92 -18.25
C GLU A 14 10.65 7.83 -18.31
N ASN A 15 10.65 8.94 -17.59
CA ASN A 15 11.63 10.01 -17.73
C ASN A 15 12.38 10.36 -16.42
N GLY A 16 12.02 9.71 -15.31
CA GLY A 16 12.50 10.08 -13.99
C GLY A 16 11.88 11.38 -13.46
N TYR A 17 12.37 11.83 -12.30
CA TYR A 17 11.95 13.09 -11.69
C TYR A 17 12.52 14.26 -12.50
N GLN A 18 11.63 15.15 -12.94
CA GLN A 18 12.00 16.31 -13.73
C GLN A 18 11.94 17.60 -12.87
N PRO A 19 12.84 18.57 -13.12
CA PRO A 19 12.76 19.86 -12.47
C PRO A 19 11.45 20.58 -12.81
N PRO A 20 11.00 21.53 -11.96
CA PRO A 20 9.77 22.27 -12.21
C PRO A 20 9.80 22.96 -13.57
N LYS A 21 8.73 22.75 -14.34
CA LYS A 21 8.50 23.51 -15.59
C LYS A 21 8.14 24.94 -15.24
N SER A 22 8.13 25.82 -16.25
CA SER A 22 7.72 27.24 -16.11
C SER A 22 6.33 27.45 -15.51
N SER A 23 5.49 26.42 -15.50
CA SER A 23 4.16 26.39 -14.84
C SER A 23 4.21 26.22 -13.31
N GLY A 24 5.39 26.04 -12.70
CA GLY A 24 5.56 25.82 -11.26
C GLY A 24 5.20 24.40 -10.78
N MET A 25 4.64 23.55 -11.64
CA MET A 25 4.32 22.15 -11.27
C MET A 25 5.57 21.27 -11.40
N ALA A 26 5.82 20.47 -10.36
CA ALA A 26 6.97 19.58 -10.29
C ALA A 26 6.58 18.16 -9.91
N SER A 27 7.26 17.16 -10.48
CA SER A 27 7.09 15.74 -10.15
C SER A 27 7.53 15.38 -8.72
N TRP A 28 8.21 16.27 -8.02
CA TRP A 28 8.76 16.02 -6.67
C TRP A 28 7.69 15.91 -5.56
N ALA A 29 6.44 16.30 -5.85
CA ALA A 29 5.32 16.09 -4.94
C ALA A 29 4.92 14.60 -4.82
N PHE A 30 5.36 13.77 -5.76
CA PHE A 30 5.02 12.35 -5.82
C PHE A 30 6.09 11.50 -5.14
N PHE A 31 5.68 10.70 -4.17
CA PHE A 31 6.58 9.86 -3.39
C PHE A 31 7.19 8.73 -4.23
N PRO A 32 8.43 8.31 -3.95
CA PRO A 32 9.24 7.54 -4.91
C PRO A 32 8.91 6.04 -4.98
N LEU A 33 8.34 5.42 -3.94
CA LEU A 33 8.27 3.96 -3.89
C LEU A 33 7.41 3.37 -5.02
N TYR A 34 6.24 3.93 -5.29
CA TYR A 34 5.37 3.41 -6.33
C TYR A 34 5.98 3.53 -7.75
N PRO A 35 6.49 4.70 -8.17
CA PRO A 35 7.22 4.80 -9.43
C PRO A 35 8.41 3.84 -9.53
N LEU A 36 9.18 3.66 -8.44
CA LEU A 36 10.33 2.73 -8.44
C LEU A 36 9.91 1.28 -8.65
N VAL A 37 8.81 0.84 -8.03
CA VAL A 37 8.25 -0.50 -8.25
C VAL A 37 7.82 -0.66 -9.71
N CYS A 38 7.12 0.33 -10.27
CA CYS A 38 6.71 0.31 -11.68
C CYS A 38 7.93 0.30 -12.64
N MET A 39 8.98 1.08 -12.33
CA MET A 39 10.24 1.07 -13.09
C MET A 39 10.90 -0.32 -13.05
N ALA A 40 10.95 -0.96 -11.88
CA ALA A 40 11.53 -2.29 -11.74
C ALA A 40 10.78 -3.33 -12.59
N VAL A 41 9.44 -3.31 -12.57
CA VAL A 41 8.62 -4.19 -13.42
C VAL A 41 8.86 -3.89 -14.90
N ARG A 42 8.95 -2.63 -15.29
CA ARG A 42 9.22 -2.23 -16.66
C ARG A 42 10.61 -2.67 -17.15
N LEU A 43 11.62 -2.63 -16.29
CA LEU A 43 12.95 -3.15 -16.59
C LEU A 43 12.92 -4.67 -16.85
N VAL A 44 12.23 -5.44 -16.00
CA VAL A 44 12.07 -6.88 -16.17
C VAL A 44 11.35 -7.23 -17.47
N THR A 45 10.36 -6.43 -17.87
CA THR A 45 9.61 -6.63 -19.12
C THR A 45 10.29 -6.00 -20.33
N MET A 46 11.52 -5.48 -20.18
CA MET A 46 12.28 -4.80 -21.25
C MET A 46 11.49 -3.68 -21.94
N GLY A 47 10.57 -3.04 -21.24
CA GLY A 47 9.72 -1.98 -21.76
C GLY A 47 8.66 -2.45 -22.79
N SER A 48 8.43 -3.75 -22.92
CA SER A 48 7.48 -4.33 -23.88
C SER A 48 6.01 -4.04 -23.54
N ILE A 49 5.74 -3.68 -22.26
CA ILE A 49 4.39 -3.42 -21.75
C ILE A 49 4.20 -1.92 -21.57
N ASP A 50 3.03 -1.42 -21.94
CA ASP A 50 2.66 -0.03 -21.73
C ASP A 50 2.73 0.35 -20.25
N THR A 51 3.22 1.55 -19.95
CA THR A 51 3.48 2.01 -18.58
C THR A 51 2.22 2.05 -17.72
N TYR A 52 1.06 2.40 -18.29
CA TYR A 52 -0.21 2.34 -17.56
C TYR A 52 -0.60 0.89 -17.21
N ALA A 53 -0.42 -0.03 -18.15
CA ALA A 53 -0.70 -1.45 -17.91
C ALA A 53 0.20 -2.01 -16.80
N VAL A 54 1.48 -1.60 -16.76
CA VAL A 54 2.40 -1.94 -15.67
C VAL A 54 1.88 -1.39 -14.34
N GLY A 55 1.53 -0.10 -14.27
CA GLY A 55 1.02 0.52 -13.06
C GLY A 55 -0.26 -0.14 -12.55
N MET A 56 -1.23 -0.39 -13.44
CA MET A 56 -2.47 -1.10 -13.10
C MET A 56 -2.20 -2.53 -12.59
N THR A 57 -1.28 -3.24 -13.22
CA THR A 57 -0.90 -4.61 -12.80
C THR A 57 -0.29 -4.60 -11.41
N VAL A 58 0.64 -3.69 -11.14
CA VAL A 58 1.24 -3.50 -9.81
C VAL A 58 0.16 -3.21 -8.77
N SER A 59 -0.74 -2.27 -9.04
CA SER A 59 -1.83 -1.91 -8.13
C SER A 59 -2.77 -3.10 -7.85
N ASN A 60 -3.15 -3.85 -8.88
CA ASN A 60 -4.01 -5.02 -8.72
C ASN A 60 -3.33 -6.15 -7.92
N ILE A 61 -2.04 -6.39 -8.14
CA ILE A 61 -1.29 -7.37 -7.34
C ILE A 61 -1.22 -6.91 -5.88
N CYS A 62 -0.92 -5.63 -5.64
CA CYS A 62 -0.85 -5.08 -4.29
C CYS A 62 -2.17 -5.23 -3.54
N ILE A 63 -3.32 -4.92 -4.17
CA ILE A 63 -4.61 -5.03 -3.47
C ILE A 63 -5.00 -6.49 -3.19
N ILE A 64 -4.70 -7.43 -4.09
CA ILE A 64 -4.95 -8.85 -3.84
C ILE A 64 -4.15 -9.34 -2.63
N ILE A 65 -2.86 -8.98 -2.55
CA ILE A 65 -2.00 -9.32 -1.42
C ILE A 65 -2.50 -8.63 -0.14
N ALA A 66 -2.93 -7.37 -0.24
CA ALA A 66 -3.49 -6.61 0.89
C ALA A 66 -4.74 -7.27 1.46
N VAL A 67 -5.69 -7.71 0.62
CA VAL A 67 -6.88 -8.45 1.04
C VAL A 67 -6.51 -9.73 1.79
N TYR A 68 -5.57 -10.51 1.24
CA TYR A 68 -5.09 -11.73 1.90
C TYR A 68 -4.55 -11.45 3.31
N TYR A 69 -3.68 -10.46 3.46
CA TYR A 69 -3.12 -10.11 4.77
C TYR A 69 -4.11 -9.42 5.69
N ALA A 70 -5.12 -8.70 5.17
CA ALA A 70 -6.19 -8.13 5.97
C ALA A 70 -7.04 -9.23 6.62
N VAL A 71 -7.38 -10.29 5.88
CA VAL A 71 -8.06 -11.46 6.42
C VAL A 71 -7.20 -12.14 7.49
N LYS A 72 -5.91 -12.34 7.22
CA LYS A 72 -4.98 -12.93 8.21
C LYS A 72 -4.83 -12.08 9.46
N TYR A 73 -4.82 -10.78 9.34
CA TYR A 73 -4.77 -9.85 10.47
C TYR A 73 -6.06 -9.92 11.29
N ALA A 74 -7.22 -9.97 10.63
CA ALA A 74 -8.50 -10.14 11.31
C ALA A 74 -8.60 -11.48 12.09
N ASP A 75 -8.02 -12.56 11.56
CA ASP A 75 -7.93 -13.85 12.27
C ASP A 75 -7.12 -13.77 13.58
N ILE A 76 -6.18 -12.83 13.68
CA ILE A 76 -5.36 -12.63 14.90
C ILE A 76 -6.08 -11.75 15.92
N GLU A 77 -6.66 -10.62 15.46
CA GLU A 77 -7.20 -9.59 16.34
C GLU A 77 -8.64 -9.84 16.79
N LEU A 78 -9.43 -10.57 16.00
CA LEU A 78 -10.83 -10.80 16.29
C LEU A 78 -11.06 -12.16 16.96
N ASP A 79 -11.89 -12.18 18.00
CA ASP A 79 -12.37 -13.42 18.60
C ASP A 79 -13.34 -14.15 17.64
N MET A 80 -12.80 -15.08 16.85
CA MET A 80 -13.56 -15.88 15.89
C MET A 80 -14.55 -16.87 16.55
N LYS A 81 -14.57 -16.98 17.88
CA LYS A 81 -15.65 -17.66 18.59
C LYS A 81 -16.91 -16.80 18.68
N LYS A 82 -16.73 -15.47 18.74
CA LYS A 82 -17.80 -14.47 18.80
C LYS A 82 -18.33 -14.10 17.40
N TYR A 83 -17.47 -14.09 16.39
CA TYR A 83 -17.81 -13.66 15.03
C TYR A 83 -17.72 -14.83 14.06
N ASN A 84 -18.68 -14.91 13.14
CA ASN A 84 -18.60 -15.90 12.06
C ASN A 84 -17.46 -15.52 11.12
N LYS A 85 -16.43 -16.38 11.06
CA LYS A 85 -15.23 -16.16 10.25
C LYS A 85 -15.55 -15.81 8.80
N LYS A 86 -16.44 -16.58 8.16
CA LYS A 86 -16.82 -16.35 6.77
C LYS A 86 -17.45 -14.98 6.57
N THR A 87 -18.28 -14.53 7.50
CA THR A 87 -18.89 -13.20 7.43
C THR A 87 -17.84 -12.09 7.53
N VAL A 88 -16.83 -12.24 8.39
CA VAL A 88 -15.71 -11.28 8.52
C VAL A 88 -14.90 -11.23 7.22
N GLU A 89 -14.55 -12.38 6.67
CA GLU A 89 -13.84 -12.49 5.38
C GLU A 89 -14.63 -11.81 4.26
N ASP A 90 -15.91 -12.13 4.10
CA ASP A 90 -16.77 -11.57 3.06
C ASP A 90 -16.88 -10.03 3.19
N ILE A 91 -16.99 -9.52 4.41
CA ILE A 91 -17.03 -8.06 4.67
C ILE A 91 -15.70 -7.41 4.27
N ILE A 92 -14.56 -7.97 4.66
CA ILE A 92 -13.24 -7.43 4.30
C ILE A 92 -13.09 -7.40 2.77
N ILE A 93 -13.37 -8.51 2.11
CA ILE A 93 -13.29 -8.62 0.65
C ILE A 93 -14.20 -7.60 -0.01
N PHE A 94 -15.46 -7.51 0.44
CA PHE A 94 -16.42 -6.57 -0.12
C PHE A 94 -15.98 -5.11 0.06
N LEU A 95 -15.57 -4.71 1.27
CA LEU A 95 -15.15 -3.33 1.54
C LEU A 95 -13.90 -2.94 0.76
N MET A 96 -12.95 -3.85 0.60
CA MET A 96 -11.69 -3.56 -0.10
C MET A 96 -11.85 -3.61 -1.63
N LEU A 97 -12.68 -4.49 -2.18
CA LEU A 97 -12.78 -4.68 -3.63
C LEU A 97 -14.01 -4.02 -4.27
N ALA A 98 -15.07 -3.77 -3.51
CA ALA A 98 -16.31 -3.18 -3.99
C ALA A 98 -16.69 -1.89 -3.22
N GLY A 99 -15.87 -1.45 -2.28
CA GLY A 99 -16.05 -0.19 -1.57
C GLY A 99 -15.88 1.04 -2.48
N PRO A 100 -16.27 2.23 -2.02
CA PRO A 100 -16.24 3.46 -2.83
C PRO A 100 -14.85 3.84 -3.34
N PHE A 101 -13.79 3.35 -2.71
CA PHE A 101 -12.39 3.60 -3.09
C PHE A 101 -11.79 2.51 -4.00
N ALA A 102 -12.53 1.43 -4.30
CA ALA A 102 -12.04 0.30 -5.09
C ALA A 102 -11.54 0.73 -6.50
N VAL A 103 -12.13 1.74 -7.08
CA VAL A 103 -11.72 2.33 -8.36
C VAL A 103 -10.26 2.79 -8.36
N TYR A 104 -9.77 3.34 -7.22
CA TYR A 104 -8.38 3.80 -7.09
C TYR A 104 -7.39 2.64 -6.95
N TYR A 105 -7.85 1.49 -6.45
CA TYR A 105 -6.98 0.30 -6.32
C TYR A 105 -6.73 -0.38 -7.66
N GLY A 106 -7.64 -0.24 -8.63
CA GLY A 106 -7.49 -0.78 -9.98
C GLY A 106 -6.73 0.13 -10.96
N ALA A 107 -6.50 1.39 -10.59
CA ALA A 107 -5.84 2.39 -11.43
C ALA A 107 -4.32 2.49 -11.14
N MET A 108 -3.59 3.23 -11.97
CA MET A 108 -2.17 3.54 -11.75
C MET A 108 -2.01 4.62 -10.67
N TYR A 109 -2.24 4.21 -9.40
CA TYR A 109 -2.20 5.06 -8.21
C TYR A 109 -1.45 4.39 -7.06
N THR A 110 -1.03 5.16 -6.07
CA THR A 110 -0.28 4.66 -4.90
C THR A 110 -1.13 3.94 -3.86
N GLU A 111 -2.45 4.08 -3.92
CA GLU A 111 -3.41 3.65 -2.90
C GLU A 111 -3.29 2.16 -2.58
N ALA A 112 -3.21 1.31 -3.61
CA ALA A 112 -3.12 -0.13 -3.43
C ALA A 112 -1.79 -0.55 -2.76
N LEU A 113 -0.67 0.05 -3.15
CA LEU A 113 0.63 -0.21 -2.53
C LEU A 113 0.67 0.34 -1.11
N PHE A 114 0.11 1.52 -0.89
CA PHE A 114 0.03 2.13 0.44
C PHE A 114 -0.78 1.27 1.40
N ILE A 115 -2.00 0.85 1.03
CA ILE A 115 -2.85 0.01 1.89
C ILE A 115 -2.21 -1.35 2.17
N LEU A 116 -1.50 -1.93 1.19
CA LEU A 116 -0.72 -3.15 1.40
C LEU A 116 0.33 -2.94 2.50
N CYS A 117 1.12 -1.87 2.43
CA CYS A 117 2.15 -1.56 3.42
C CYS A 117 1.53 -1.31 4.80
N VAL A 118 0.40 -0.61 4.88
CA VAL A 118 -0.34 -0.38 6.13
C VAL A 118 -0.78 -1.70 6.75
N ILE A 119 -1.42 -2.58 5.98
CA ILE A 119 -1.89 -3.87 6.47
C ILE A 119 -0.73 -4.77 6.91
N LEU A 120 0.38 -4.78 6.16
CA LEU A 120 1.57 -5.52 6.54
C LEU A 120 2.19 -5.00 7.84
N CYS A 121 2.15 -3.67 8.08
CA CYS A 121 2.60 -3.10 9.34
C CYS A 121 1.75 -3.62 10.51
N PHE A 122 0.42 -3.53 10.42
CA PHE A 122 -0.49 -4.04 11.45
C PHE A 122 -0.35 -5.55 11.67
N TYR A 123 -0.36 -6.33 10.59
CA TYR A 123 -0.23 -7.79 10.65
C TYR A 123 1.07 -8.24 11.33
N ASN A 124 2.20 -7.62 10.98
CA ASN A 124 3.48 -7.99 11.59
C ASN A 124 3.60 -7.46 13.02
N SER A 125 3.01 -6.30 13.36
CA SER A 125 2.93 -5.80 14.73
C SER A 125 2.14 -6.76 15.63
N ALA A 126 0.98 -7.23 15.18
CA ALA A 126 0.17 -8.21 15.90
C ALA A 126 0.88 -9.58 16.08
N ARG A 127 1.88 -9.85 15.27
CA ARG A 127 2.74 -11.05 15.39
C ARG A 127 4.05 -10.80 16.13
N HIS A 128 4.21 -9.65 16.78
CA HIS A 128 5.43 -9.24 17.48
C HIS A 128 6.69 -9.20 16.59
N ASN A 129 6.51 -9.16 15.25
CA ASN A 129 7.62 -9.02 14.31
C ASN A 129 7.84 -7.54 13.98
N TYR A 130 8.39 -6.80 14.94
CA TYR A 130 8.54 -5.35 14.84
C TYR A 130 9.52 -4.89 13.75
N MET A 131 10.49 -5.74 13.39
CA MET A 131 11.40 -5.42 12.28
C MET A 131 10.64 -5.40 10.94
N ALA A 132 9.86 -6.42 10.65
CA ALA A 132 9.06 -6.47 9.43
C ALA A 132 7.97 -5.37 9.43
N ALA A 133 7.36 -5.10 10.58
CA ALA A 133 6.39 -4.02 10.74
C ALA A 133 7.03 -2.64 10.49
N GLY A 134 8.25 -2.41 11.00
CA GLY A 134 9.00 -1.17 10.77
C GLY A 134 9.38 -0.98 9.29
N ILE A 135 9.80 -2.05 8.61
CA ILE A 135 10.06 -2.01 7.16
C ILE A 135 8.78 -1.64 6.39
N ALA A 136 7.65 -2.27 6.73
CA ALA A 136 6.37 -1.97 6.10
C ALA A 136 5.94 -0.50 6.35
N ALA A 137 6.14 0.03 7.57
CA ALA A 137 5.87 1.43 7.90
C ALA A 137 6.76 2.40 7.10
N ALA A 138 8.05 2.08 6.95
CA ALA A 138 8.97 2.86 6.13
C ALA A 138 8.57 2.85 4.64
N MET A 139 8.16 1.70 4.11
CA MET A 139 7.62 1.59 2.75
C MET A 139 6.33 2.39 2.58
N ALA A 140 5.41 2.34 3.55
CA ALA A 140 4.21 3.17 3.54
C ALA A 140 4.55 4.67 3.48
N SER A 141 5.53 5.11 4.29
CA SER A 141 6.02 6.49 4.29
C SER A 141 6.66 6.89 2.96
N ALA A 142 7.31 5.96 2.27
CA ALA A 142 7.88 6.17 0.94
C ALA A 142 6.83 6.14 -0.20
N THR A 143 5.57 5.80 0.10
CA THR A 143 4.44 5.95 -0.83
C THR A 143 3.63 7.21 -0.58
N ARG A 144 3.42 7.58 0.68
CA ARG A 144 2.61 8.74 1.10
C ARG A 144 3.09 9.26 2.45
N ILE A 145 3.12 10.58 2.62
CA ILE A 145 3.56 11.22 3.88
C ILE A 145 2.80 10.71 5.12
N VAL A 146 1.52 10.38 4.94
CA VAL A 146 0.66 9.85 6.04
C VAL A 146 1.20 8.51 6.57
N GLY A 147 2.02 7.79 5.81
CA GLY A 147 2.65 6.54 6.24
C GLY A 147 3.52 6.69 7.50
N CYS A 148 4.11 7.87 7.76
CA CYS A 148 4.90 8.11 8.96
C CYS A 148 4.06 7.99 10.25
N MET A 149 2.73 8.12 10.17
CA MET A 149 1.84 7.90 11.32
C MET A 149 1.84 6.45 11.82
N LEU A 150 2.31 5.49 11.02
CA LEU A 150 2.42 4.09 11.44
C LEU A 150 3.42 3.87 12.58
N VAL A 151 4.29 4.84 12.86
CA VAL A 151 5.16 4.81 14.05
C VAL A 151 4.33 4.71 15.34
N PHE A 152 3.18 5.37 15.40
CA PHE A 152 2.28 5.28 16.57
C PHE A 152 1.67 3.89 16.73
N VAL A 153 1.40 3.20 15.62
CA VAL A 153 0.94 1.80 15.64
C VAL A 153 2.01 0.91 16.27
N LEU A 154 3.27 1.03 15.81
CA LEU A 154 4.40 0.26 16.36
C LEU A 154 4.57 0.51 17.86
N ILE A 155 4.58 1.77 18.27
CA ILE A 155 4.71 2.14 19.69
C ILE A 155 3.56 1.53 20.53
N THR A 156 2.32 1.59 20.02
CA THR A 156 1.15 1.06 20.72
C THR A 156 1.28 -0.46 20.94
N TYR A 157 1.63 -1.22 19.90
CA TYR A 157 1.80 -2.67 20.03
C TYR A 157 2.95 -3.05 20.97
N MET A 158 4.10 -2.38 20.87
CA MET A 158 5.23 -2.59 21.77
C MET A 158 4.87 -2.27 23.24
N PHE A 159 4.11 -1.19 23.47
CA PHE A 159 3.68 -0.81 24.81
C PHE A 159 2.68 -1.82 25.40
N MET A 160 1.71 -2.28 24.60
CA MET A 160 0.75 -3.29 25.03
C MET A 160 1.42 -4.61 25.41
N GLU A 161 2.44 -5.05 24.67
CA GLU A 161 3.24 -6.24 24.98
C GLU A 161 3.96 -6.07 26.32
N THR A 162 4.66 -4.96 26.51
CA THR A 162 5.38 -4.67 27.75
C THR A 162 4.44 -4.65 28.98
N CYS A 163 3.21 -4.10 28.80
CA CYS A 163 2.22 -4.09 29.89
C CYS A 163 1.61 -5.48 30.15
N ALA A 164 1.59 -6.39 29.19
CA ALA A 164 1.05 -7.74 29.35
C ALA A 164 2.05 -8.69 30.06
N GLU A 165 3.35 -8.35 30.04
CA GLU A 165 4.42 -9.11 30.71
C GLU A 165 4.64 -8.71 32.18
N CYS A 166 4.07 -7.59 32.63
CA CYS A 166 4.12 -7.11 34.02
C CYS A 166 2.93 -7.59 34.84
#